data_5676ef0cd0b6ee82512778ab2a3fc620
#
_entry.id   5676ef0cd0b6ee82512778ab2a3fc620
#
_cell.length_a   1.000
_cell.length_b   1.000
_cell.length_c   1.000
_cell.angle_alpha   90.00
_cell.angle_beta   90.00
_cell.angle_gamma   90.00
#
_symmetry.space_group_name_H-M   'P 1'
#
loop_
_entity.id
_entity.type
_entity.pdbx_description
1 polymer ?
#
loop_
_entity_poly.entity_id
_entity_poly.type
_entity_poly.pdbx_seq_one_letter_code
_entity_poly.pdbx_strand_id
1 'polypeptide(L)'
;GKVLRYVKNGNLTILDPIWTTAYVTRDHGYMVYDTLFAMDENNAVKPQMVDKYTVSADKMLWTFTLRDGLAWHDGKPVTAEDCVASLKRWGKRDTMAQKLMDFVKEFKMVDAKTFTMQLKEPYGLVLETLGKPSSNVPFMMPKAVAATDPFKQIDSQIGSGPFIYVGAESKPGEKHVYIKN
;
A
#
# COMPACT_ATOMS: atom_id res chain seq x y z
N GLY A 1 -2.62 27.74 10.95
CA GLY A 1 -3.25 26.41 11.00
C GLY A 1 -3.02 25.75 12.36
N LYS A 2 -3.86 24.77 12.73
CA LYS A 2 -3.64 24.01 13.98
C LYS A 2 -2.46 23.08 13.80
N VAL A 3 -1.58 22.98 14.80
CA VAL A 3 -0.45 22.05 14.84
C VAL A 3 -0.75 21.01 15.91
N LEU A 4 -0.71 19.72 15.51
CA LEU A 4 -0.72 18.60 16.43
C LEU A 4 0.71 18.11 16.62
N ARG A 5 1.14 17.98 17.87
CA ARG A 5 2.43 17.38 18.22
C ARG A 5 2.18 16.01 18.85
N TYR A 6 2.81 14.99 18.30
CA TYR A 6 2.68 13.62 18.76
C TYR A 6 4.06 13.04 19.05
N VAL A 7 4.21 12.46 20.25
CA VAL A 7 5.45 11.77 20.65
C VAL A 7 5.22 10.27 20.54
N LYS A 8 5.97 9.63 19.66
CA LYS A 8 5.93 8.17 19.49
C LYS A 8 6.76 7.46 20.55
N ASN A 9 6.44 6.20 20.79
CA ASN A 9 7.18 5.32 21.69
C ASN A 9 8.45 4.71 21.06
N GLY A 10 8.91 5.24 19.93
CA GLY A 10 10.11 4.78 19.24
C GLY A 10 10.59 5.80 18.23
N ASN A 11 11.87 5.71 17.86
CA ASN A 11 12.46 6.61 16.89
C ASN A 11 12.17 6.14 15.44
N LEU A 12 11.62 7.04 14.64
CA LEU A 12 11.36 6.78 13.21
C LEU A 12 12.65 7.07 12.42
N THR A 13 13.38 6.02 12.05
CA THR A 13 14.61 6.12 11.27
C THR A 13 14.47 5.54 9.87
N ILE A 14 13.57 4.57 9.69
CA ILE A 14 13.30 3.90 8.40
C ILE A 14 11.93 4.36 7.93
N LEU A 15 11.86 4.92 6.72
CA LEU A 15 10.64 5.47 6.14
C LEU A 15 9.98 4.55 5.10
N ASP A 16 10.55 3.36 4.87
CA ASP A 16 10.01 2.37 3.94
C ASP A 16 9.22 1.29 4.69
N PRO A 17 7.88 1.35 4.67
CA PRO A 17 7.03 0.40 5.40
C PRO A 17 6.95 -0.98 4.75
N ILE A 18 7.49 -1.16 3.55
CA ILE A 18 7.60 -2.47 2.91
C ILE A 18 8.92 -3.14 3.29
N TRP A 19 9.98 -2.36 3.56
CA TRP A 19 11.29 -2.88 3.91
C TRP A 19 11.36 -3.38 5.36
N THR A 20 10.65 -2.73 6.31
CA THR A 20 10.64 -3.09 7.73
C THR A 20 9.24 -3.31 8.28
N THR A 21 9.13 -4.11 9.34
CA THR A 21 7.89 -4.34 10.10
C THR A 21 7.77 -3.47 11.36
N ALA A 22 8.69 -2.53 11.58
CA ALA A 22 8.68 -1.65 12.74
C ALA A 22 7.38 -0.83 12.84
N TYR A 23 6.76 -0.81 14.01
CA TYR A 23 5.46 -0.15 14.23
C TYR A 23 5.52 1.36 13.93
N VAL A 24 6.61 2.03 14.31
CA VAL A 24 6.78 3.46 14.02
C VAL A 24 6.81 3.74 12.52
N THR A 25 7.39 2.84 11.72
CA THR A 25 7.40 2.94 10.25
C THR A 25 6.05 2.60 9.66
N ARG A 26 5.33 1.62 10.21
CA ARG A 26 3.95 1.31 9.82
C ARG A 26 3.02 2.51 10.06
N ASP A 27 3.13 3.18 11.20
CA ASP A 27 2.34 4.38 11.51
C ASP A 27 2.64 5.51 10.53
N HIS A 28 3.92 5.72 10.19
CA HIS A 28 4.32 6.62 9.10
C HIS A 28 3.67 6.19 7.77
N GLY A 29 3.66 4.90 7.49
CA GLY A 29 3.02 4.34 6.29
C GLY A 29 1.55 4.71 6.19
N TYR A 30 0.77 4.56 7.25
CA TYR A 30 -0.64 4.95 7.29
C TYR A 30 -0.89 6.45 7.15
N MET A 31 0.08 7.29 7.49
CA MET A 31 -0.03 8.72 7.27
C MET A 31 0.21 9.10 5.81
N VAL A 32 1.18 8.48 5.16
CA VAL A 32 1.69 8.90 3.84
C VAL A 32 1.09 8.11 2.68
N TYR A 33 0.83 6.83 2.89
CA TYR A 33 0.36 5.90 1.86
C TYR A 33 -1.09 5.46 2.11
N ASP A 34 -1.67 4.84 1.09
CA ASP A 34 -3.00 4.24 1.16
C ASP A 34 -2.93 2.77 0.71
N THR A 35 -4.01 2.03 0.93
CA THR A 35 -4.13 0.60 0.62
C THR A 35 -5.33 0.32 -0.27
N LEU A 36 -5.28 -0.78 -1.02
CA LEU A 36 -6.43 -1.21 -1.85
C LEU A 36 -7.64 -1.59 -1.00
N PHE A 37 -7.38 -2.27 0.12
CA PHE A 37 -8.38 -2.69 1.11
C PHE A 37 -7.89 -2.33 2.51
N ALA A 38 -8.81 -2.22 3.46
CA ALA A 38 -8.53 -2.01 4.87
C ALA A 38 -9.53 -2.76 5.74
N MET A 39 -9.22 -2.98 7.01
CA MET A 39 -10.15 -3.53 7.99
C MET A 39 -10.95 -2.43 8.67
N ASP A 40 -12.24 -2.65 8.86
CA ASP A 40 -13.10 -1.82 9.68
C ASP A 40 -13.00 -2.19 11.18
N GLU A 41 -13.79 -1.50 12.02
CA GLU A 41 -13.81 -1.73 13.48
C GLU A 41 -14.32 -3.13 13.89
N ASN A 42 -14.93 -3.86 12.97
CA ASN A 42 -15.39 -5.24 13.18
C ASN A 42 -14.42 -6.28 12.62
N ASN A 43 -13.22 -5.86 12.22
CA ASN A 43 -12.22 -6.65 11.53
C ASN A 43 -12.70 -7.22 10.17
N ALA A 44 -13.68 -6.60 9.54
CA ALA A 44 -14.12 -6.96 8.21
C ALA A 44 -13.32 -6.18 7.16
N VAL A 45 -12.80 -6.89 6.16
CA VAL A 45 -12.06 -6.27 5.06
C VAL A 45 -13.02 -5.51 4.15
N LYS A 46 -12.72 -4.24 3.90
CA LYS A 46 -13.50 -3.33 3.05
C LYS A 46 -12.64 -2.72 1.96
N PRO A 47 -13.22 -2.41 0.78
CA PRO A 47 -12.54 -1.62 -0.24
C PRO A 47 -12.12 -0.25 0.31
N GLN A 48 -10.92 0.21 -0.04
CA GLN A 48 -10.36 1.51 0.33
C GLN A 48 -10.02 2.32 -0.93
N MET A 49 -8.92 2.03 -1.63
CA MET A 49 -8.65 2.61 -2.95
C MET A 49 -9.47 1.92 -4.05
N VAL A 50 -9.87 0.69 -3.84
CA VAL A 50 -10.76 -0.06 -4.75
C VAL A 50 -12.18 0.49 -4.63
N ASP A 51 -12.81 0.80 -5.76
CA ASP A 51 -14.24 1.12 -5.85
C ASP A 51 -15.06 -0.17 -5.83
N LYS A 52 -14.71 -1.10 -6.71
CA LYS A 52 -15.38 -2.39 -6.84
C LYS A 52 -14.40 -3.48 -7.26
N TYR A 53 -14.76 -4.69 -6.92
CA TYR A 53 -14.06 -5.88 -7.40
C TYR A 53 -15.05 -7.01 -7.74
N THR A 54 -14.63 -7.90 -8.62
CA THR A 54 -15.38 -9.11 -8.97
C THR A 54 -14.48 -10.33 -8.88
N VAL A 55 -15.12 -11.46 -8.62
CA VAL A 55 -14.46 -12.78 -8.55
C VAL A 55 -15.20 -13.71 -9.49
N SER A 56 -14.47 -14.42 -10.35
CA SER A 56 -15.06 -15.42 -11.24
C SER A 56 -15.68 -16.60 -10.47
N ALA A 57 -16.58 -17.33 -11.13
CA ALA A 57 -17.29 -18.44 -10.49
C ALA A 57 -16.34 -19.53 -9.96
N ASP A 58 -15.22 -19.78 -10.62
CA ASP A 58 -14.15 -20.68 -10.21
C ASP A 58 -13.21 -20.10 -9.13
N LYS A 59 -13.46 -18.84 -8.71
CA LYS A 59 -12.69 -18.08 -7.71
C LYS A 59 -11.21 -17.87 -8.06
N MET A 60 -10.84 -17.97 -9.34
CA MET A 60 -9.47 -17.85 -9.79
C MET A 60 -9.15 -16.50 -10.44
N LEU A 61 -10.14 -15.79 -11.00
CA LEU A 61 -9.94 -14.46 -11.59
C LEU A 61 -10.53 -13.38 -10.71
N TRP A 62 -9.67 -12.53 -10.18
CA TRP A 62 -10.04 -11.35 -9.39
C TRP A 62 -9.83 -10.10 -10.24
N THR A 63 -10.85 -9.27 -10.35
CA THR A 63 -10.78 -8.00 -11.09
C THR A 63 -11.01 -6.85 -10.13
N PHE A 64 -10.07 -5.90 -10.07
CA PHE A 64 -10.11 -4.74 -9.18
C PHE A 64 -10.20 -3.46 -10.00
N THR A 65 -11.13 -2.59 -9.65
CA THR A 65 -11.29 -1.26 -10.27
C THR A 65 -11.07 -0.20 -9.20
N LEU A 66 -10.15 0.74 -9.45
CA LEU A 66 -9.83 1.83 -8.55
C LEU A 66 -10.95 2.89 -8.57
N ARG A 67 -11.11 3.60 -7.43
CA ARG A 67 -11.99 4.78 -7.34
C ARG A 67 -11.51 5.89 -8.27
N ASP A 68 -12.44 6.73 -8.68
CA ASP A 68 -12.13 7.96 -9.40
C ASP A 68 -11.41 8.98 -8.51
N GLY A 69 -10.60 9.82 -9.13
CA GLY A 69 -9.97 10.96 -8.47
C GLY A 69 -8.79 10.62 -7.56
N LEU A 70 -8.30 9.38 -7.53
CA LEU A 70 -7.10 9.04 -6.77
C LEU A 70 -5.87 9.70 -7.39
N ALA A 71 -5.13 10.43 -6.58
CA ALA A 71 -3.90 11.11 -7.00
C ALA A 71 -2.78 10.91 -5.97
N TRP A 72 -1.56 10.86 -6.46
CA TRP A 72 -0.37 10.94 -5.64
C TRP A 72 -0.19 12.37 -5.08
N HIS A 73 0.63 12.51 -4.04
CA HIS A 73 0.92 13.81 -3.42
C HIS A 73 1.57 14.84 -4.38
N ASP A 74 2.10 14.40 -5.52
CA ASP A 74 2.61 15.28 -6.59
C ASP A 74 1.54 15.64 -7.64
N GLY A 75 0.29 15.22 -7.43
CA GLY A 75 -0.85 15.52 -8.30
C GLY A 75 -1.03 14.56 -9.49
N LYS A 76 -0.12 13.62 -9.71
CA LYS A 76 -0.27 12.63 -10.78
C LYS A 76 -1.34 11.59 -10.41
N PRO A 77 -2.09 11.06 -11.39
CA PRO A 77 -3.10 10.06 -11.11
C PRO A 77 -2.48 8.75 -10.62
N VAL A 78 -3.16 8.08 -9.69
CA VAL A 78 -2.87 6.69 -9.32
C VAL A 78 -3.40 5.77 -10.40
N THR A 79 -2.59 4.80 -10.83
CA THR A 79 -2.94 3.86 -11.90
C THR A 79 -2.93 2.41 -11.42
N ALA A 80 -3.60 1.55 -12.18
CA ALA A 80 -3.55 0.09 -11.98
C ALA A 80 -2.11 -0.45 -12.05
N GLU A 81 -1.28 0.14 -12.91
CA GLU A 81 0.13 -0.24 -13.04
C GLU A 81 0.93 0.04 -11.78
N ASP A 82 0.69 1.19 -11.12
CA ASP A 82 1.28 1.52 -9.82
C ASP A 82 0.91 0.47 -8.76
N CYS A 83 -0.37 0.07 -8.72
CA CYS A 83 -0.87 -0.91 -7.77
C CYS A 83 -0.24 -2.29 -8.00
N VAL A 84 -0.17 -2.75 -9.24
CA VAL A 84 0.47 -4.04 -9.57
C VAL A 84 1.95 -4.04 -9.22
N ALA A 85 2.68 -2.96 -9.51
CA ALA A 85 4.09 -2.83 -9.14
C ALA A 85 4.26 -2.86 -7.61
N SER A 86 3.40 -2.17 -6.88
CA SER A 86 3.40 -2.15 -5.40
C SER A 86 3.13 -3.54 -4.81
N LEU A 87 2.11 -4.24 -5.31
CA LEU A 87 1.79 -5.60 -4.87
C LEU A 87 2.94 -6.58 -5.12
N LYS A 88 3.61 -6.46 -6.27
CA LYS A 88 4.77 -7.32 -6.59
C LYS A 88 5.95 -7.07 -5.65
N ARG A 89 6.24 -5.81 -5.30
CA ARG A 89 7.30 -5.47 -4.34
C ARG A 89 6.96 -5.97 -2.94
N TRP A 90 5.75 -5.67 -2.46
CA TRP A 90 5.24 -6.15 -1.17
C TRP A 90 5.24 -7.68 -1.09
N GLY A 91 4.86 -8.37 -2.17
CA GLY A 91 4.85 -9.82 -2.28
C GLY A 91 6.21 -10.49 -2.11
N LYS A 92 7.31 -9.75 -2.17
CA LYS A 92 8.66 -10.26 -1.90
C LYS A 92 9.07 -10.14 -0.43
N ARG A 93 8.35 -9.33 0.35
CA ARG A 93 8.74 -8.96 1.72
C ARG A 93 7.82 -9.53 2.80
N ASP A 94 6.53 -9.47 2.60
CA ASP A 94 5.54 -9.90 3.59
C ASP A 94 5.26 -11.40 3.50
N THR A 95 5.20 -12.10 4.64
CA THR A 95 5.02 -13.56 4.66
C THR A 95 3.64 -14.01 4.16
N MET A 96 2.57 -13.29 4.49
CA MET A 96 1.23 -13.58 3.94
C MET A 96 1.18 -13.28 2.44
N ALA A 97 1.81 -12.18 2.02
CA ALA A 97 1.91 -11.83 0.62
C ALA A 97 2.69 -12.86 -0.19
N GLN A 98 3.79 -13.37 0.33
CA GLN A 98 4.55 -14.46 -0.31
C GLN A 98 3.66 -15.67 -0.53
N LYS A 99 2.84 -16.04 0.47
CA LYS A 99 1.89 -17.14 0.33
C LYS A 99 0.84 -16.87 -0.73
N LEU A 100 0.26 -15.67 -0.77
CA LEU A 100 -0.66 -15.27 -1.84
C LEU A 100 0.02 -15.35 -3.22
N MET A 101 1.26 -14.86 -3.35
CA MET A 101 2.00 -14.88 -4.61
C MET A 101 2.31 -16.28 -5.13
N ASP A 102 2.39 -17.30 -4.25
CA ASP A 102 2.50 -18.70 -4.67
C ASP A 102 1.28 -19.15 -5.48
N PHE A 103 0.09 -18.61 -5.15
CA PHE A 103 -1.15 -18.85 -5.89
C PHE A 103 -1.33 -17.98 -7.11
N VAL A 104 -0.67 -16.83 -7.20
CA VAL A 104 -0.82 -15.91 -8.33
C VAL A 104 -0.09 -16.45 -9.56
N LYS A 105 -0.83 -16.59 -10.65
CA LYS A 105 -0.30 -16.90 -11.98
C LYS A 105 0.23 -15.64 -12.66
N GLU A 106 -0.59 -14.59 -12.67
CA GLU A 106 -0.23 -13.33 -13.34
C GLU A 106 -1.11 -12.16 -12.87
N PHE A 107 -0.60 -10.96 -13.07
CA PHE A 107 -1.37 -9.71 -13.05
C PHE A 107 -1.45 -9.15 -14.46
N LYS A 108 -2.64 -8.65 -14.85
CA LYS A 108 -2.84 -7.95 -16.13
C LYS A 108 -3.53 -6.62 -15.91
N MET A 109 -3.05 -5.57 -16.57
CA MET A 109 -3.78 -4.32 -16.69
C MET A 109 -4.88 -4.47 -17.72
N VAL A 110 -6.09 -4.04 -17.37
CA VAL A 110 -7.23 -3.95 -18.29
C VAL A 110 -7.30 -2.54 -18.86
N ASP A 111 -7.17 -1.54 -17.99
CA ASP A 111 -7.08 -0.12 -18.32
C ASP A 111 -6.32 0.64 -17.23
N ALA A 112 -6.34 1.97 -17.27
CA ALA A 112 -5.60 2.79 -16.31
C ALA A 112 -6.04 2.61 -14.85
N LYS A 113 -7.27 2.14 -14.60
CA LYS A 113 -7.85 1.97 -13.26
C LYS A 113 -8.16 0.53 -12.91
N THR A 114 -8.11 -0.39 -13.86
CA THR A 114 -8.56 -1.77 -13.68
C THR A 114 -7.43 -2.74 -13.96
N PHE A 115 -7.20 -3.65 -13.06
CA PHE A 115 -6.30 -4.77 -13.24
C PHE A 115 -6.91 -6.08 -12.75
N THR A 116 -6.39 -7.18 -13.25
CA THR A 116 -6.77 -8.52 -12.82
C THR A 116 -5.62 -9.22 -12.13
N MET A 117 -5.98 -10.08 -11.20
CA MET A 117 -5.10 -11.06 -10.57
C MET A 117 -5.65 -12.46 -10.89
N GLN A 118 -4.96 -13.19 -11.73
CA GLN A 118 -5.29 -14.57 -12.06
C GLN A 118 -4.56 -15.50 -11.10
N LEU A 119 -5.29 -16.39 -10.43
CA LEU A 119 -4.73 -17.42 -9.58
C LEU A 119 -4.56 -18.74 -10.37
N LYS A 120 -3.67 -19.60 -9.90
CA LYS A 120 -3.44 -20.97 -10.40
C LYS A 120 -4.51 -21.93 -9.89
N GLU A 121 -4.97 -21.68 -8.65
CA GLU A 121 -6.03 -22.38 -7.95
C GLU A 121 -6.70 -21.43 -6.95
N PRO A 122 -7.93 -21.71 -6.48
CA PRO A 122 -8.61 -20.84 -5.53
C PRO A 122 -7.82 -20.68 -4.22
N TYR A 123 -7.79 -19.44 -3.71
CA TYR A 123 -7.16 -19.09 -2.43
C TYR A 123 -8.15 -18.35 -1.53
N GLY A 124 -8.46 -18.92 -0.36
CA GLY A 124 -9.52 -18.43 0.51
C GLY A 124 -9.20 -17.14 1.29
N LEU A 125 -7.93 -16.70 1.33
CA LEU A 125 -7.48 -15.56 2.14
C LEU A 125 -7.01 -14.36 1.31
N VAL A 126 -7.53 -14.20 0.09
CA VAL A 126 -7.14 -13.07 -0.80
C VAL A 126 -7.43 -11.73 -0.14
N LEU A 127 -8.66 -11.51 0.32
CA LEU A 127 -9.07 -10.21 0.90
C LEU A 127 -8.39 -9.96 2.23
N GLU A 128 -8.29 -10.97 3.09
CA GLU A 128 -7.60 -10.87 4.39
C GLU A 128 -6.12 -10.51 4.21
N THR A 129 -5.48 -11.04 3.18
CA THR A 129 -4.09 -10.73 2.86
C THR A 129 -3.94 -9.31 2.32
N LEU A 130 -4.84 -8.88 1.41
CA LEU A 130 -4.82 -7.53 0.84
C LEU A 130 -5.27 -6.44 1.83
N GLY A 131 -6.06 -6.79 2.83
CA GLY A 131 -6.57 -5.86 3.85
C GLY A 131 -5.86 -5.94 5.20
N LYS A 132 -4.78 -6.69 5.32
CA LYS A 132 -4.08 -6.87 6.59
C LYS A 132 -3.59 -5.55 7.19
N PRO A 133 -3.79 -5.30 8.50
CA PRO A 133 -3.49 -4.01 9.11
C PRO A 133 -2.08 -3.93 9.72
N SER A 134 -1.32 -4.99 9.73
CA SER A 134 -0.06 -5.06 10.47
C SER A 134 1.00 -5.88 9.74
N SER A 135 2.22 -5.88 10.28
CA SER A 135 3.45 -6.35 9.66
C SER A 135 3.79 -5.49 8.43
N ASN A 136 4.13 -6.04 7.28
CA ASN A 136 4.24 -5.22 6.06
C ASN A 136 2.84 -5.07 5.45
N VAL A 137 2.22 -3.94 5.67
CA VAL A 137 0.92 -3.57 5.08
C VAL A 137 1.11 -3.28 3.59
N PRO A 138 0.20 -3.70 2.71
CA PRO A 138 0.34 -3.49 1.26
C PRO A 138 0.06 -2.04 0.86
N PHE A 139 0.92 -1.13 1.25
CA PHE A 139 0.86 0.27 0.87
C PHE A 139 1.16 0.46 -0.61
N MET A 140 0.32 1.22 -1.29
CA MET A 140 0.50 1.56 -2.71
C MET A 140 1.47 2.72 -2.86
N MET A 141 2.36 2.60 -3.85
CA MET A 141 3.40 3.57 -4.19
C MET A 141 3.40 3.83 -5.69
N PRO A 142 3.89 4.99 -6.16
CA PRO A 142 4.10 5.19 -7.58
C PRO A 142 4.98 4.08 -8.18
N LYS A 143 4.69 3.66 -9.41
CA LYS A 143 5.40 2.57 -10.08
C LYS A 143 6.92 2.73 -10.04
N ALA A 144 7.42 3.95 -10.27
CA ALA A 144 8.85 4.23 -10.24
C ALA A 144 9.48 3.97 -8.85
N VAL A 145 8.74 4.24 -7.78
CA VAL A 145 9.16 3.95 -6.40
C VAL A 145 9.04 2.46 -6.11
N ALA A 146 7.94 1.83 -6.51
CA ALA A 146 7.70 0.39 -6.35
C ALA A 146 8.68 -0.48 -7.16
N ALA A 147 9.35 0.07 -8.17
CA ALA A 147 10.42 -0.59 -8.91
C ALA A 147 11.73 -0.73 -8.12
N THR A 148 11.84 -0.05 -6.96
CA THR A 148 12.99 -0.22 -6.05
C THR A 148 13.09 -1.69 -5.63
N ASP A 149 14.31 -2.21 -5.63
CA ASP A 149 14.59 -3.57 -5.15
C ASP A 149 13.91 -3.79 -3.79
N PRO A 150 13.15 -4.88 -3.60
CA PRO A 150 12.43 -5.13 -2.35
C PRO A 150 13.34 -5.21 -1.11
N PHE A 151 14.62 -5.48 -1.29
CA PHE A 151 15.62 -5.57 -0.22
C PHE A 151 16.45 -4.28 -0.06
N LYS A 152 16.06 -3.20 -0.76
CA LYS A 152 16.60 -1.85 -0.59
C LYS A 152 15.48 -0.91 -0.15
N GLN A 153 15.84 0.09 0.67
CA GLN A 153 14.89 1.12 1.08
C GLN A 153 14.59 2.07 -0.09
N ILE A 154 13.33 2.54 -0.14
CA ILE A 154 12.93 3.61 -1.05
C ILE A 154 13.55 4.94 -0.59
N ASP A 155 13.76 5.84 -1.54
CA ASP A 155 14.29 7.20 -1.33
C ASP A 155 13.22 8.30 -1.50
N SER A 156 12.01 7.93 -1.89
CA SER A 156 10.88 8.84 -2.11
C SER A 156 9.76 8.55 -1.11
N GLN A 157 9.14 9.61 -0.59
CA GLN A 157 8.00 9.54 0.34
C GLN A 157 6.70 10.05 -0.31
N ILE A 158 6.55 9.89 -1.61
CA ILE A 158 5.32 10.24 -2.33
C ILE A 158 4.33 9.11 -2.19
N GLY A 159 3.21 9.38 -1.51
CA GLY A 159 2.08 8.47 -1.37
C GLY A 159 0.77 9.10 -1.84
N SER A 160 -0.34 8.48 -1.50
CA SER A 160 -1.70 8.99 -1.73
C SER A 160 -2.52 9.08 -0.43
N GLY A 161 -1.87 8.92 0.70
CA GLY A 161 -2.49 8.92 2.02
C GLY A 161 -2.90 10.30 2.52
N PRO A 162 -3.47 10.37 3.75
CA PRO A 162 -4.08 11.59 4.27
C PRO A 162 -3.09 12.71 4.62
N PHE A 163 -1.80 12.40 4.68
CA PHE A 163 -0.77 13.40 4.99
C PHE A 163 0.40 13.29 4.03
N ILE A 164 0.99 14.45 3.73
CA ILE A 164 2.19 14.60 2.91
C ILE A 164 3.40 14.75 3.84
N TYR A 165 4.42 13.93 3.66
CA TYR A 165 5.67 14.02 4.40
C TYR A 165 6.52 15.19 3.91
N VAL A 166 6.94 16.07 4.82
CA VAL A 166 7.75 17.26 4.51
C VAL A 166 9.22 16.97 4.90
N GLY A 167 9.95 16.37 3.97
CA GLY A 167 11.34 15.96 4.20
C GLY A 167 12.27 17.13 4.54
N ALA A 168 12.08 18.29 3.89
CA ALA A 168 12.89 19.47 4.13
C ALA A 168 12.78 20.05 5.56
N GLU A 169 11.67 19.79 6.24
CA GLU A 169 11.42 20.23 7.62
C GLU A 169 11.60 19.11 8.64
N SER A 170 11.87 17.89 8.18
CA SER A 170 12.05 16.71 9.01
C SER A 170 13.53 16.49 9.32
N LYS A 171 13.81 16.06 10.53
CA LYS A 171 15.17 15.75 10.99
C LYS A 171 15.14 14.42 11.74
N PRO A 172 15.71 13.36 11.16
CA PRO A 172 15.75 12.06 11.83
C PRO A 172 16.34 12.15 13.23
N GLY A 173 15.69 11.50 14.21
CA GLY A 173 16.07 11.55 15.61
C GLY A 173 15.51 12.75 16.40
N GLU A 174 14.95 13.76 15.73
CA GLU A 174 14.37 14.94 16.41
C GLU A 174 12.88 15.09 16.08
N LYS A 175 12.53 15.21 14.82
CA LYS A 175 11.14 15.43 14.40
C LYS A 175 10.87 14.94 12.97
N HIS A 176 9.63 14.59 12.73
CA HIS A 176 9.09 14.34 11.40
C HIS A 176 7.87 15.24 11.19
N VAL A 177 7.84 15.94 10.06
CA VAL A 177 6.80 16.92 9.74
C VAL A 177 5.91 16.39 8.64
N TYR A 178 4.61 16.53 8.84
CA TYR A 178 3.58 16.13 7.91
C TYR A 178 2.58 17.29 7.76
N ILE A 179 2.07 17.48 6.56
CA ILE A 179 0.96 18.40 6.29
C ILE A 179 -0.25 17.63 5.80
N LYS A 180 -1.44 18.15 6.03
CA LYS A 180 -2.67 17.53 5.53
C LYS A 180 -2.65 17.54 3.99
N ASN A 181 -3.02 16.40 3.41
CA ASN A 181 -3.24 16.26 1.97
C ASN A 181 -4.55 16.91 1.53
#